data_a56573bbd8817e2e0262ccb44cb510ae
#
_entry.id   a56573bbd8817e2e0262ccb44cb510ae
#
_cell.length_a   1.000
_cell.length_b   1.000
_cell.length_c   1.000
_cell.angle_alpha   90.00
_cell.angle_beta   90.00
_cell.angle_gamma   90.00
#
_symmetry.space_group_name_H-M   'P 1'
#
loop_
_entity.id
_entity.type
_entity.pdbx_description
1 polymer ?
#
loop_
_entity_poly.entity_id
_entity_poly.type
_entity_poly.pdbx_seq_one_letter_code
_entity_poly.pdbx_strand_id
1 'polypeptide(L)'
;MNIRELVRKAAQEKYPNNKYVKDRVESELGYFDKNDWLKQIEILLKIKEIYKGQNVYIFPIGLLSLYLLDLEYINPMPAHYYNPKTKEIIFDDSVSYGVDLPKKDGFHRDGFDITGEYILNLKSNNAFRLYLNEKHSDLVKDLIGNIYPFKSRMVSWNAEEISYGSTIITFKDSFADNFLGTDLIKQIDVDDFLLSLNPKFPRTRKDIFLYLKNNGYSYEESAKLTNEISFGKNTDLNIKDSMIKKYLQSFSHITTKAFVLHLYLRDYFIALNLKEEENQLFDEWKIKYKEFVPDGLANVNSYVFARPKITVILKEVNAKNSFDLMNFLRKGAEGGKTWNNISRWVANILYDKDYHEVDYIGEKEIKKYLAPISVINLKKTPGGGTAHNSEIAKFAKSDKEFIKKQVKIYDPDIIICGGTGDIFIQDILDLNTSNWTYVSDYFSYLIYKNKIIVRTYHPDSRISKKDLFKNVALPIRDLLNNK
;
A
#
# COMPACT_ATOMS: atom_id res chain seq x y z
N MET A 1 22.30 1.84 -16.59
CA MET A 1 22.10 1.12 -15.30
C MET A 1 22.17 -0.37 -15.56
N ASN A 2 22.91 -1.15 -14.74
CA ASN A 2 23.02 -2.60 -14.95
C ASN A 2 21.86 -3.32 -14.23
N ILE A 3 20.78 -3.58 -14.93
CA ILE A 3 19.58 -4.23 -14.38
C ILE A 3 19.91 -5.59 -13.76
N ARG A 4 20.83 -6.37 -14.34
CA ARG A 4 21.19 -7.68 -13.82
C ARG A 4 21.83 -7.60 -12.44
N GLU A 5 22.74 -6.64 -12.25
CA GLU A 5 23.39 -6.40 -10.95
C GLU A 5 22.38 -5.91 -9.92
N LEU A 6 21.46 -5.04 -10.30
CA LEU A 6 20.40 -4.56 -9.41
C LEU A 6 19.50 -5.69 -8.92
N VAL A 7 19.04 -6.57 -9.82
CA VAL A 7 18.19 -7.72 -9.45
C VAL A 7 18.95 -8.68 -8.52
N ARG A 8 20.22 -9.02 -8.86
CA ARG A 8 21.04 -9.89 -8.01
C ARG A 8 21.29 -9.30 -6.63
N LYS A 9 21.58 -8.00 -6.57
CA LYS A 9 21.76 -7.29 -5.30
C LYS A 9 20.48 -7.30 -4.47
N ALA A 10 19.34 -6.96 -5.06
CA ALA A 10 18.05 -6.98 -4.39
C ALA A 10 17.67 -8.40 -3.90
N ALA A 11 17.97 -9.44 -4.70
CA ALA A 11 17.78 -10.83 -4.30
C ALA A 11 18.62 -11.18 -3.07
N GLN A 12 19.90 -10.79 -3.05
CA GLN A 12 20.81 -11.06 -1.94
C GLN A 12 20.42 -10.28 -0.68
N GLU A 13 19.94 -9.04 -0.81
CA GLU A 13 19.50 -8.21 0.32
C GLU A 13 18.20 -8.73 0.95
N LYS A 14 17.25 -9.15 0.12
CA LYS A 14 15.92 -9.59 0.59
C LYS A 14 15.93 -11.06 1.03
N TYR A 15 16.64 -11.91 0.30
CA TYR A 15 16.67 -13.37 0.48
C TYR A 15 18.11 -13.92 0.46
N PRO A 16 18.95 -13.56 1.44
CA PRO A 16 20.36 -13.94 1.44
C PRO A 16 20.53 -15.44 1.38
N ASN A 17 21.45 -15.89 0.49
CA ASN A 17 21.84 -17.29 0.31
C ASN A 17 20.72 -18.27 -0.06
N ASN A 18 19.56 -17.77 -0.51
CA ASN A 18 18.48 -18.65 -0.93
C ASN A 18 18.70 -19.18 -2.35
N LYS A 19 18.90 -20.50 -2.45
CA LYS A 19 19.16 -21.16 -3.74
C LYS A 19 18.00 -21.03 -4.73
N TYR A 20 16.75 -21.22 -4.26
CA TYR A 20 15.56 -21.12 -5.11
C TYR A 20 15.46 -19.72 -5.75
N VAL A 21 15.63 -18.66 -4.94
CA VAL A 21 15.59 -17.29 -5.43
C VAL A 21 16.70 -17.04 -6.45
N LYS A 22 17.92 -17.47 -6.15
CA LYS A 22 19.05 -17.32 -7.07
C LYS A 22 18.81 -18.01 -8.42
N ASP A 23 18.42 -19.29 -8.39
CA ASP A 23 18.20 -20.08 -9.59
C ASP A 23 17.07 -19.47 -10.46
N ARG A 24 15.99 -19.02 -9.81
CA ARG A 24 14.86 -18.38 -10.49
C ARG A 24 15.26 -17.04 -11.11
N VAL A 25 15.98 -16.19 -10.37
CA VAL A 25 16.48 -14.90 -10.89
C VAL A 25 17.37 -15.11 -12.12
N GLU A 26 18.31 -16.06 -12.08
CA GLU A 26 19.18 -16.32 -13.24
C GLU A 26 18.39 -16.83 -14.45
N SER A 27 17.38 -17.66 -14.23
CA SER A 27 16.47 -18.12 -15.29
C SER A 27 15.70 -16.96 -15.92
N GLU A 28 15.13 -16.05 -15.10
CA GLU A 28 14.39 -14.89 -15.56
C GLU A 28 15.30 -13.89 -16.30
N LEU A 29 16.51 -13.63 -15.81
CA LEU A 29 17.49 -12.77 -16.47
C LEU A 29 17.90 -13.33 -17.84
N GLY A 30 18.05 -14.66 -17.96
CA GLY A 30 18.29 -15.31 -19.25
C GLY A 30 17.12 -15.16 -20.23
N TYR A 31 15.88 -15.12 -19.73
CA TYR A 31 14.69 -14.83 -20.54
C TYR A 31 14.62 -13.37 -20.97
N PHE A 32 15.00 -12.44 -20.11
CA PHE A 32 15.02 -11.00 -20.43
C PHE A 32 15.97 -10.68 -21.57
N ASP A 33 17.14 -11.32 -21.61
CA ASP A 33 18.10 -11.18 -22.72
C ASP A 33 17.52 -11.57 -24.06
N LYS A 34 16.86 -12.73 -24.09
CA LYS A 34 16.30 -13.28 -25.34
C LYS A 34 15.15 -12.42 -25.90
N ASN A 35 14.51 -11.61 -25.06
CA ASN A 35 13.30 -10.86 -25.40
C ASN A 35 13.50 -9.33 -25.37
N ASP A 36 14.73 -8.83 -25.26
CA ASP A 36 15.07 -7.38 -25.15
C ASP A 36 14.31 -6.66 -24.00
N TRP A 37 14.08 -7.37 -22.89
CA TRP A 37 13.32 -6.79 -21.78
C TRP A 37 14.17 -5.95 -20.83
N LEU A 38 15.48 -6.13 -20.81
CA LEU A 38 16.36 -5.37 -19.88
C LEU A 38 16.24 -3.86 -20.07
N LYS A 39 16.19 -3.39 -21.32
CA LYS A 39 15.98 -1.97 -21.61
C LYS A 39 14.59 -1.49 -21.22
N GLN A 40 13.57 -2.32 -21.43
CA GLN A 40 12.20 -1.97 -21.04
C GLN A 40 12.08 -1.86 -19.52
N ILE A 41 12.70 -2.77 -18.76
CA ILE A 41 12.75 -2.72 -17.28
C ILE A 41 13.48 -1.45 -16.82
N GLU A 42 14.56 -1.04 -17.49
CA GLU A 42 15.24 0.23 -17.21
C GLU A 42 14.29 1.44 -17.36
N ILE A 43 13.49 1.45 -18.43
CA ILE A 43 12.48 2.51 -18.64
C ILE A 43 11.41 2.45 -17.54
N LEU A 44 10.93 1.26 -17.15
CA LEU A 44 9.95 1.11 -16.08
C LEU A 44 10.46 1.67 -14.74
N LEU A 45 11.74 1.46 -14.42
CA LEU A 45 12.36 2.03 -13.23
C LEU A 45 12.43 3.57 -13.30
N LYS A 46 12.78 4.13 -14.45
CA LYS A 46 12.77 5.60 -14.65
C LYS A 46 11.36 6.17 -14.58
N ILE A 47 10.35 5.48 -15.11
CA ILE A 47 8.94 5.86 -14.94
C ILE A 47 8.57 5.86 -13.46
N LYS A 48 8.95 4.82 -12.71
CA LYS A 48 8.72 4.78 -11.26
C LYS A 48 9.36 5.96 -10.53
N GLU A 49 10.55 6.40 -10.95
CA GLU A 49 11.21 7.59 -10.42
C GLU A 49 10.44 8.89 -10.75
N ILE A 50 9.94 9.05 -11.98
CA ILE A 50 9.12 10.22 -12.39
C ILE A 50 7.88 10.33 -11.50
N TYR A 51 7.22 9.21 -11.21
CA TYR A 51 6.06 9.14 -10.31
C TYR A 51 6.45 9.01 -8.83
N LYS A 52 7.75 9.04 -8.50
CA LYS A 52 8.27 8.92 -7.12
C LYS A 52 7.74 7.71 -6.36
N GLY A 53 7.54 6.61 -7.06
CA GLY A 53 6.99 5.37 -6.55
C GLY A 53 5.48 5.42 -6.25
N GLN A 54 4.81 6.55 -6.54
CA GLN A 54 3.38 6.68 -6.35
C GLN A 54 2.63 6.33 -7.65
N ASN A 55 1.52 5.61 -7.52
CA ASN A 55 0.56 5.40 -8.60
C ASN A 55 1.12 4.79 -9.90
N VAL A 56 2.19 3.98 -9.79
CA VAL A 56 2.72 3.19 -10.90
C VAL A 56 2.31 1.73 -10.69
N TYR A 57 1.38 1.26 -11.50
CA TYR A 57 0.90 -0.13 -11.45
C TYR A 57 1.33 -0.88 -12.68
N ILE A 58 2.18 -1.88 -12.49
CA ILE A 58 2.54 -2.84 -13.51
C ILE A 58 1.66 -4.05 -13.29
N PHE A 59 0.97 -4.50 -14.35
CA PHE A 59 0.21 -5.75 -14.24
C PHE A 59 1.14 -6.90 -13.94
N PRO A 60 0.77 -7.74 -12.97
CA PRO A 60 1.62 -8.81 -12.54
C PRO A 60 1.79 -9.80 -13.69
N ILE A 61 3.02 -10.00 -14.04
CA ILE A 61 3.44 -11.07 -14.94
C ILE A 61 4.08 -12.23 -14.18
N GLY A 62 4.12 -12.11 -12.85
CA GLY A 62 4.62 -13.14 -11.95
C GLY A 62 6.13 -13.35 -12.04
N LEU A 63 6.90 -12.28 -12.28
CA LEU A 63 8.36 -12.34 -12.35
C LEU A 63 8.97 -11.87 -11.03
N LEU A 64 9.78 -12.76 -10.43
CA LEU A 64 10.46 -12.47 -9.17
C LEU A 64 11.41 -11.29 -9.31
N SER A 65 12.09 -11.16 -10.43
CA SER A 65 12.98 -10.03 -10.70
C SER A 65 12.28 -8.68 -10.64
N LEU A 66 11.04 -8.57 -11.11
CA LEU A 66 10.26 -7.33 -11.02
C LEU A 66 9.81 -7.05 -9.60
N TYR A 67 9.40 -8.08 -8.86
CA TYR A 67 9.08 -7.96 -7.45
C TYR A 67 10.28 -7.50 -6.61
N LEU A 68 11.47 -8.01 -6.90
CA LEU A 68 12.71 -7.62 -6.23
C LEU A 68 13.12 -6.16 -6.53
N LEU A 69 12.73 -5.64 -7.70
CA LEU A 69 12.94 -4.23 -8.08
C LEU A 69 11.78 -3.32 -7.63
N ASP A 70 10.84 -3.84 -6.84
CA ASP A 70 9.62 -3.14 -6.45
C ASP A 70 8.79 -2.60 -7.62
N LEU A 71 8.89 -3.23 -8.78
CA LEU A 71 8.08 -2.95 -9.96
C LEU A 71 6.80 -3.79 -9.97
N GLU A 72 6.77 -4.86 -9.21
CA GLU A 72 5.62 -5.73 -8.98
C GLU A 72 5.36 -5.86 -7.48
N TYR A 73 4.11 -5.77 -7.07
CA TYR A 73 3.73 -5.74 -5.65
C TYR A 73 3.45 -7.14 -5.08
N ILE A 74 3.22 -8.12 -5.95
CA ILE A 74 2.90 -9.48 -5.55
C ILE A 74 4.16 -10.33 -5.60
N ASN A 75 4.45 -11.01 -4.51
CA ASN A 75 5.56 -11.95 -4.45
C ASN A 75 5.22 -13.24 -5.22
N PRO A 76 5.83 -13.51 -6.38
CA PRO A 76 5.46 -14.62 -7.23
C PRO A 76 6.15 -15.94 -6.80
N MET A 77 6.69 -16.02 -5.61
CA MET A 77 7.25 -17.27 -5.07
C MET A 77 6.16 -18.22 -4.60
N PRO A 78 6.44 -19.51 -4.45
CA PRO A 78 5.55 -20.44 -3.77
C PRO A 78 5.20 -20.01 -2.37
N ALA A 79 4.12 -20.54 -1.80
CA ALA A 79 3.71 -20.26 -0.44
C ALA A 79 4.87 -20.47 0.55
N HIS A 80 5.11 -19.49 1.41
CA HIS A 80 6.21 -19.55 2.37
C HIS A 80 5.98 -18.63 3.56
N TYR A 81 6.69 -18.93 4.63
CA TYR A 81 6.91 -18.06 5.76
C TYR A 81 8.19 -17.26 5.57
N TYR A 82 8.16 -15.97 5.85
CA TYR A 82 9.31 -15.07 5.79
C TYR A 82 9.51 -14.37 7.13
N ASN A 83 10.71 -14.53 7.71
CA ASN A 83 11.08 -13.81 8.92
C ASN A 83 11.80 -12.49 8.54
N PRO A 84 11.21 -11.31 8.81
CA PRO A 84 11.81 -10.02 8.39
C PRO A 84 13.10 -9.69 9.15
N LYS A 85 13.33 -10.29 10.32
CA LYS A 85 14.54 -10.05 11.13
C LYS A 85 15.71 -10.92 10.68
N THR A 86 15.48 -12.23 10.55
CA THR A 86 16.53 -13.20 10.18
C THR A 86 16.66 -13.39 8.69
N LYS A 87 15.68 -12.91 7.90
CA LYS A 87 15.57 -13.15 6.45
C LYS A 87 15.36 -14.62 6.08
N GLU A 88 15.00 -15.42 7.06
CA GLU A 88 14.71 -16.84 6.87
C GLU A 88 13.42 -17.04 6.05
N ILE A 89 13.46 -18.01 5.15
CA ILE A 89 12.31 -18.47 4.36
C ILE A 89 12.06 -19.93 4.66
N ILE A 90 10.81 -20.26 4.92
CA ILE A 90 10.35 -21.66 5.08
C ILE A 90 9.23 -21.86 4.05
N PHE A 91 9.53 -22.58 2.97
CA PHE A 91 8.52 -22.97 1.99
C PHE A 91 7.57 -24.00 2.59
N ASP A 92 6.30 -23.90 2.21
CA ASP A 92 5.25 -24.79 2.67
C ASP A 92 4.29 -25.06 1.50
N ASP A 93 4.27 -26.30 1.03
CA ASP A 93 3.50 -26.76 -0.11
C ASP A 93 2.11 -27.31 0.26
N SER A 94 1.74 -27.21 1.54
CA SER A 94 0.41 -27.61 2.02
C SER A 94 -0.71 -26.76 1.43
N VAL A 95 -0.38 -25.56 0.95
CA VAL A 95 -1.30 -24.61 0.32
C VAL A 95 -0.70 -24.04 -0.95
N SER A 96 -1.55 -23.54 -1.86
CA SER A 96 -1.09 -22.91 -3.10
C SER A 96 -0.53 -21.50 -2.89
N TYR A 97 -1.02 -20.79 -1.87
CA TYR A 97 -0.69 -19.37 -1.63
C TYR A 97 -0.37 -19.12 -0.16
N GLY A 98 0.61 -18.26 0.10
CA GLY A 98 1.05 -17.94 1.44
C GLY A 98 -0.03 -17.38 2.35
N VAL A 99 -1.04 -16.70 1.77
CA VAL A 99 -2.19 -16.17 2.51
C VAL A 99 -3.04 -17.27 3.18
N ASP A 100 -3.00 -18.49 2.66
CA ASP A 100 -3.75 -19.63 3.20
C ASP A 100 -2.97 -20.40 4.28
N LEU A 101 -1.69 -20.07 4.50
CA LEU A 101 -0.88 -20.68 5.56
C LEU A 101 -1.42 -20.33 6.95
N PRO A 102 -1.34 -21.22 7.94
CA PRO A 102 -1.57 -20.90 9.35
C PRO A 102 -0.64 -19.78 9.83
N LYS A 103 -1.07 -19.06 10.88
CA LYS A 103 -0.18 -18.10 11.53
C LYS A 103 1.01 -18.79 12.17
N LYS A 104 2.18 -18.14 12.08
CA LYS A 104 3.42 -18.55 12.72
C LYS A 104 4.10 -17.33 13.33
N ASP A 105 4.33 -17.36 14.64
CA ASP A 105 4.91 -16.23 15.38
C ASP A 105 6.29 -15.84 14.84
N GLY A 106 6.48 -14.53 14.64
CA GLY A 106 7.72 -13.97 14.09
C GLY A 106 7.89 -14.11 12.58
N PHE A 107 6.92 -14.72 11.89
CA PHE A 107 6.95 -14.89 10.45
C PHE A 107 5.77 -14.19 9.77
N HIS A 108 6.04 -13.61 8.61
CA HIS A 108 5.02 -13.16 7.67
C HIS A 108 4.70 -14.30 6.70
N ARG A 109 3.44 -14.44 6.34
CA ARG A 109 2.98 -15.36 5.30
C ARG A 109 3.08 -14.65 3.97
N ASP A 110 3.76 -15.24 3.00
CA ASP A 110 3.98 -14.64 1.69
C ASP A 110 4.03 -15.72 0.60
N GLY A 111 4.14 -15.29 -0.64
CA GLY A 111 4.23 -16.16 -1.78
C GLY A 111 2.89 -16.37 -2.46
N PHE A 112 2.88 -15.98 -3.74
CA PHE A 112 1.74 -16.06 -4.60
C PHE A 112 2.20 -16.44 -6.01
N ASP A 113 2.53 -17.72 -6.19
CA ASP A 113 3.03 -18.21 -7.47
C ASP A 113 1.93 -18.19 -8.55
N ILE A 114 1.86 -17.05 -9.26
CA ILE A 114 1.01 -16.88 -10.43
C ILE A 114 1.72 -17.30 -11.73
N THR A 115 3.02 -17.60 -11.68
CA THR A 115 3.81 -17.83 -12.88
C THR A 115 3.51 -19.16 -13.55
N GLY A 116 3.26 -20.22 -12.90
CA GLY A 116 2.98 -21.53 -13.46
C GLY A 116 3.41 -21.76 -14.91
N GLU A 117 3.38 -22.93 -15.39
CA GLU A 117 3.65 -23.32 -16.80
C GLU A 117 2.86 -22.48 -17.83
N TYR A 118 1.74 -21.87 -17.40
CA TYR A 118 0.85 -21.09 -18.24
C TYR A 118 1.49 -19.78 -18.74
N ILE A 119 2.20 -19.04 -17.88
CA ILE A 119 2.76 -17.73 -18.26
C ILE A 119 4.02 -17.88 -19.09
N LEU A 120 4.88 -18.82 -18.74
CA LEU A 120 6.11 -19.07 -19.48
C LEU A 120 5.87 -19.59 -20.91
N ASN A 121 4.69 -20.15 -21.18
CA ASN A 121 4.29 -20.68 -22.48
C ASN A 121 3.39 -19.73 -23.28
N LEU A 122 2.97 -18.58 -22.71
CA LEU A 122 2.27 -17.57 -23.49
C LEU A 122 3.26 -16.88 -24.43
N LYS A 123 3.18 -17.17 -25.71
CA LYS A 123 3.76 -16.35 -26.79
C LYS A 123 3.01 -15.00 -26.87
N SER A 124 2.98 -14.26 -25.76
CA SER A 124 2.31 -12.96 -25.72
C SER A 124 3.31 -11.87 -26.09
N ASN A 125 3.04 -11.16 -27.16
CA ASN A 125 3.85 -10.04 -27.60
C ASN A 125 3.79 -8.83 -26.65
N ASN A 126 2.92 -8.83 -25.64
CA ASN A 126 2.71 -7.73 -24.69
C ASN A 126 3.04 -8.20 -23.27
N ALA A 127 4.29 -7.94 -22.85
CA ALA A 127 4.78 -8.37 -21.55
C ALA A 127 4.35 -7.43 -20.41
N PHE A 128 4.47 -6.11 -20.64
CA PHE A 128 4.25 -5.12 -19.60
C PHE A 128 3.03 -4.27 -19.90
N ARG A 129 2.16 -4.13 -18.90
CA ARG A 129 1.02 -3.21 -19.00
C ARG A 129 1.00 -2.33 -17.76
N LEU A 130 1.10 -1.02 -17.98
CA LEU A 130 1.10 -0.01 -16.93
C LEU A 130 -0.16 0.84 -17.03
N TYR A 131 -0.62 1.28 -15.87
CA TYR A 131 -1.65 2.30 -15.75
C TYR A 131 -1.08 3.44 -14.93
N LEU A 132 -1.10 4.64 -15.49
CA LEU A 132 -0.49 5.83 -14.92
C LEU A 132 -1.49 6.98 -14.89
N ASN A 133 -1.35 7.89 -13.93
CA ASN A 133 -2.00 9.18 -13.97
C ASN A 133 -1.39 10.01 -15.11
N GLU A 134 -2.21 10.83 -15.78
CA GLU A 134 -1.74 11.64 -16.92
C GLU A 134 -0.84 12.81 -16.55
N LYS A 135 -0.74 13.15 -15.25
CA LYS A 135 0.04 14.29 -14.72
C LYS A 135 1.46 14.41 -15.28
N HIS A 136 2.10 13.29 -15.56
CA HIS A 136 3.48 13.24 -16.08
C HIS A 136 3.57 12.55 -17.43
N SER A 137 2.48 12.49 -18.20
CA SER A 137 2.43 11.76 -19.48
C SER A 137 3.46 12.26 -20.48
N ASP A 138 3.68 13.57 -20.58
CA ASP A 138 4.63 14.16 -21.52
C ASP A 138 6.07 13.78 -21.16
N LEU A 139 6.44 13.82 -19.88
CA LEU A 139 7.77 13.39 -19.41
C LEU A 139 8.02 11.91 -19.71
N VAL A 140 6.99 11.07 -19.57
CA VAL A 140 7.09 9.63 -19.89
C VAL A 140 7.20 9.42 -21.40
N LYS A 141 6.45 10.16 -22.21
CA LYS A 141 6.54 10.10 -23.68
C LYS A 141 7.92 10.53 -24.18
N ASP A 142 8.46 11.62 -23.63
CA ASP A 142 9.81 12.11 -23.95
C ASP A 142 10.88 11.08 -23.55
N LEU A 143 10.77 10.50 -22.34
CA LEU A 143 11.67 9.44 -21.89
C LEU A 143 11.67 8.25 -22.84
N ILE A 144 10.47 7.80 -23.26
CA ILE A 144 10.33 6.66 -24.17
C ILE A 144 10.81 7.03 -25.56
N GLY A 145 10.40 8.18 -26.11
CA GLY A 145 10.71 8.65 -27.45
C GLY A 145 12.22 8.79 -27.71
N ASN A 146 12.99 9.09 -26.68
CA ASN A 146 14.46 9.13 -26.75
C ASN A 146 15.13 7.73 -26.86
N ILE A 147 14.38 6.66 -26.62
CA ILE A 147 14.92 5.28 -26.57
C ILE A 147 14.25 4.37 -27.59
N TYR A 148 12.92 4.51 -27.76
CA TYR A 148 12.10 3.68 -28.62
C TYR A 148 11.09 4.50 -29.44
N PRO A 149 10.83 4.12 -30.69
CA PRO A 149 9.61 4.58 -31.35
C PRO A 149 8.39 4.04 -30.61
N PHE A 150 7.41 4.88 -30.37
CA PHE A 150 6.15 4.48 -29.75
C PHE A 150 4.95 4.86 -30.63
N LYS A 151 3.84 4.15 -30.42
CA LYS A 151 2.53 4.48 -31.02
C LYS A 151 1.63 5.01 -29.92
N SER A 152 0.91 6.07 -30.20
CA SER A 152 -0.11 6.64 -29.30
C SER A 152 -1.49 6.54 -29.96
N ARG A 153 -2.50 6.25 -29.12
CA ARG A 153 -3.91 6.29 -29.53
C ARG A 153 -4.81 6.68 -28.35
N MET A 154 -5.86 7.41 -28.63
CA MET A 154 -6.93 7.60 -27.66
C MET A 154 -7.77 6.32 -27.60
N VAL A 155 -7.94 5.76 -26.41
CA VAL A 155 -8.76 4.57 -26.16
C VAL A 155 -10.12 4.93 -25.57
N SER A 156 -10.24 6.12 -24.97
CA SER A 156 -11.49 6.76 -24.58
C SER A 156 -11.29 8.29 -24.55
N TRP A 157 -12.36 9.03 -24.29
CA TRP A 157 -12.30 10.51 -24.23
C TRP A 157 -11.34 11.03 -23.13
N ASN A 158 -11.00 10.21 -22.12
CA ASN A 158 -10.13 10.55 -21.00
C ASN A 158 -9.01 9.52 -20.77
N ALA A 159 -8.64 8.76 -21.79
CA ALA A 159 -7.58 7.77 -21.66
C ALA A 159 -6.77 7.67 -22.96
N GLU A 160 -5.48 7.90 -22.84
CA GLU A 160 -4.49 7.72 -23.91
C GLU A 160 -3.68 6.44 -23.65
N GLU A 161 -3.44 5.67 -24.70
CA GLU A 161 -2.59 4.49 -24.66
C GLU A 161 -1.37 4.69 -25.54
N ILE A 162 -0.19 4.43 -25.00
CA ILE A 162 1.05 4.35 -25.78
C ILE A 162 1.60 2.92 -25.74
N SER A 163 2.22 2.50 -26.85
CA SER A 163 2.84 1.19 -26.94
C SER A 163 4.24 1.28 -27.54
N TYR A 164 5.22 0.60 -26.92
CA TYR A 164 6.59 0.49 -27.38
C TYR A 164 7.17 -0.89 -27.01
N GLY A 165 7.92 -1.52 -27.89
CA GLY A 165 8.40 -2.88 -27.68
C GLY A 165 7.26 -3.83 -27.31
N SER A 166 7.38 -4.48 -26.17
CA SER A 166 6.33 -5.32 -25.57
C SER A 166 5.59 -4.64 -24.40
N THR A 167 5.68 -3.32 -24.28
CA THR A 167 5.07 -2.52 -23.21
C THR A 167 3.89 -1.70 -23.72
N ILE A 168 2.82 -1.68 -22.94
CA ILE A 168 1.65 -0.82 -23.14
C ILE A 168 1.47 0.02 -21.88
N ILE A 169 1.33 1.34 -22.05
CA ILE A 169 1.05 2.29 -20.99
C ILE A 169 -0.27 2.98 -21.27
N THR A 170 -1.18 2.95 -20.32
CA THR A 170 -2.45 3.68 -20.38
C THR A 170 -2.40 4.83 -19.38
N PHE A 171 -2.55 6.07 -19.89
CA PHE A 171 -2.70 7.28 -19.09
C PHE A 171 -4.19 7.56 -18.90
N LYS A 172 -4.61 7.77 -17.64
CA LYS A 172 -5.99 8.12 -17.33
C LYS A 172 -6.08 8.89 -16.02
N ASP A 173 -6.77 10.04 -16.04
CA ASP A 173 -6.86 11.00 -14.94
C ASP A 173 -7.30 10.41 -13.59
N SER A 174 -8.28 9.53 -13.61
CA SER A 174 -8.88 9.00 -12.38
C SER A 174 -8.45 7.57 -12.04
N PHE A 175 -7.61 6.96 -12.87
CA PHE A 175 -7.35 5.52 -12.73
C PHE A 175 -6.40 5.22 -11.58
N ALA A 176 -5.38 6.05 -11.38
CA ALA A 176 -4.39 5.85 -10.34
C ALA A 176 -4.98 6.08 -8.94
N ASP A 177 -5.88 7.07 -8.80
CA ASP A 177 -6.55 7.36 -7.52
C ASP A 177 -7.63 6.33 -7.19
N ASN A 178 -8.23 5.72 -8.21
CA ASN A 178 -9.30 4.73 -8.07
C ASN A 178 -8.80 3.28 -8.07
N PHE A 179 -7.60 3.01 -8.58
CA PHE A 179 -7.06 1.65 -8.66
C PHE A 179 -6.67 1.10 -7.27
N LEU A 180 -6.25 1.96 -6.35
CA LEU A 180 -6.03 1.63 -4.93
C LEU A 180 -7.21 2.02 -4.04
N GLY A 181 -8.09 2.90 -4.52
CA GLY A 181 -9.24 3.35 -3.77
C GLY A 181 -10.47 2.51 -4.13
N THR A 182 -11.07 1.93 -3.16
CA THR A 182 -12.50 1.56 -3.01
C THR A 182 -13.35 1.25 -4.26
N ASP A 183 -13.11 1.81 -5.44
CA ASP A 183 -14.02 1.65 -6.59
C ASP A 183 -13.80 0.35 -7.37
N LEU A 184 -12.58 -0.18 -7.43
CA LEU A 184 -12.36 -1.53 -7.97
C LEU A 184 -12.83 -2.61 -6.98
N ILE A 185 -12.65 -2.36 -5.69
CA ILE A 185 -13.23 -3.25 -4.64
C ILE A 185 -14.75 -3.17 -4.65
N LYS A 186 -15.35 -2.02 -4.95
CA LYS A 186 -16.81 -1.88 -5.13
C LYS A 186 -17.35 -2.56 -6.40
N GLN A 187 -16.48 -2.79 -7.39
CA GLN A 187 -16.86 -3.53 -8.61
C GLN A 187 -16.72 -5.04 -8.48
N ILE A 188 -16.05 -5.50 -7.40
CA ILE A 188 -16.02 -6.92 -7.06
C ILE A 188 -17.31 -7.20 -6.29
N ASP A 189 -18.15 -8.06 -6.83
CA ASP A 189 -19.32 -8.57 -6.12
C ASP A 189 -18.87 -9.17 -4.78
N VAL A 190 -19.53 -8.78 -3.69
CA VAL A 190 -19.20 -9.25 -2.33
C VAL A 190 -19.27 -10.77 -2.25
N ASP A 191 -20.21 -11.39 -2.97
CA ASP A 191 -20.37 -12.84 -3.01
C ASP A 191 -19.23 -13.51 -3.78
N ASP A 192 -18.78 -12.93 -4.90
CA ASP A 192 -17.60 -13.38 -5.64
C ASP A 192 -16.32 -13.21 -4.80
N PHE A 193 -16.25 -12.17 -3.99
CA PHE A 193 -15.15 -11.96 -3.06
C PHE A 193 -15.12 -13.02 -1.95
N LEU A 194 -16.26 -13.29 -1.32
CA LEU A 194 -16.37 -14.31 -0.27
C LEU A 194 -16.08 -15.72 -0.82
N LEU A 195 -16.53 -16.03 -2.04
CA LEU A 195 -16.19 -17.28 -2.72
C LEU A 195 -14.69 -17.39 -3.00
N SER A 196 -14.03 -16.28 -3.35
CA SER A 196 -12.59 -16.27 -3.60
C SER A 196 -11.73 -16.45 -2.35
N LEU A 197 -12.29 -16.23 -1.15
CA LEU A 197 -11.63 -16.59 0.11
C LEU A 197 -11.65 -18.11 0.37
N ASN A 198 -12.49 -18.85 -0.34
CA ASN A 198 -12.51 -20.30 -0.24
C ASN A 198 -11.42 -20.91 -1.15
N PRO A 199 -10.41 -21.62 -0.61
CA PRO A 199 -9.32 -22.18 -1.40
C PRO A 199 -9.75 -23.20 -2.46
N LYS A 200 -10.99 -23.67 -2.42
CA LYS A 200 -11.58 -24.56 -3.46
C LYS A 200 -11.92 -23.83 -4.76
N PHE A 201 -12.05 -22.50 -4.73
CA PHE A 201 -12.41 -21.71 -5.91
C PHE A 201 -11.16 -21.21 -6.63
N PRO A 202 -11.09 -21.36 -7.96
CA PRO A 202 -10.00 -20.81 -8.75
C PRO A 202 -9.93 -19.29 -8.61
N ARG A 203 -8.78 -18.76 -8.17
CA ARG A 203 -8.58 -17.32 -7.92
C ARG A 203 -7.76 -16.63 -9.00
N THR A 204 -7.00 -17.41 -9.77
CA THR A 204 -6.10 -16.91 -10.81
C THR A 204 -6.33 -17.63 -12.12
N ARG A 205 -5.74 -17.11 -13.21
CA ARG A 205 -5.69 -17.83 -14.48
C ARG A 205 -4.98 -19.18 -14.31
N LYS A 206 -3.94 -19.27 -13.51
CA LYS A 206 -3.25 -20.51 -13.20
C LYS A 206 -4.20 -21.49 -12.51
N ASP A 207 -4.95 -21.06 -11.52
CA ASP A 207 -5.90 -21.90 -10.81
C ASP A 207 -6.98 -22.45 -11.75
N ILE A 208 -7.51 -21.60 -12.64
CA ILE A 208 -8.50 -22.00 -13.63
C ILE A 208 -7.90 -23.05 -14.56
N PHE A 209 -6.70 -22.78 -15.08
CA PHE A 209 -6.00 -23.72 -15.94
C PHE A 209 -5.78 -25.08 -15.26
N LEU A 210 -5.26 -25.07 -14.03
CA LEU A 210 -5.04 -26.30 -13.25
C LEU A 210 -6.35 -27.00 -12.91
N TYR A 211 -7.38 -26.24 -12.56
CA TYR A 211 -8.70 -26.79 -12.27
C TYR A 211 -9.28 -27.51 -13.50
N LEU A 212 -9.19 -26.91 -14.68
CA LEU A 212 -9.65 -27.52 -15.93
C LEU A 212 -8.86 -28.77 -16.25
N LYS A 213 -7.51 -28.74 -16.15
CA LYS A 213 -6.67 -29.94 -16.31
C LYS A 213 -7.08 -31.06 -15.36
N ASN A 214 -7.28 -30.76 -14.11
CA ASN A 214 -7.67 -31.73 -13.09
C ASN A 214 -9.11 -32.27 -13.29
N ASN A 215 -9.93 -31.58 -14.07
CA ASN A 215 -11.28 -32.01 -14.45
C ASN A 215 -11.34 -32.68 -15.84
N GLY A 216 -10.19 -33.10 -16.39
CA GLY A 216 -10.11 -33.96 -17.56
C GLY A 216 -9.97 -33.22 -18.90
N TYR A 217 -9.77 -31.91 -18.90
CA TYR A 217 -9.44 -31.17 -20.12
C TYR A 217 -7.95 -31.37 -20.52
N SER A 218 -7.68 -31.42 -21.81
CA SER A 218 -6.33 -31.42 -22.30
C SER A 218 -5.59 -30.12 -21.95
N TYR A 219 -4.27 -30.08 -22.10
CA TYR A 219 -3.47 -28.86 -21.88
C TYR A 219 -3.94 -27.70 -22.77
N GLU A 220 -4.13 -27.99 -24.07
CA GLU A 220 -4.55 -26.99 -25.06
C GLU A 220 -5.97 -26.46 -24.80
N GLU A 221 -6.90 -27.36 -24.50
CA GLU A 221 -8.26 -26.97 -24.13
C GLU A 221 -8.29 -26.14 -22.85
N SER A 222 -7.53 -26.53 -21.83
CA SER A 222 -7.43 -25.79 -20.58
C SER A 222 -6.90 -24.38 -20.80
N ALA A 223 -5.85 -24.22 -21.63
CA ALA A 223 -5.27 -22.93 -21.97
C ALA A 223 -6.27 -22.06 -22.75
N LYS A 224 -6.97 -22.63 -23.74
CA LYS A 224 -7.98 -21.94 -24.54
C LYS A 224 -9.15 -21.48 -23.67
N LEU A 225 -9.74 -22.38 -22.88
CA LEU A 225 -10.88 -22.07 -22.00
C LEU A 225 -10.49 -21.06 -20.92
N THR A 226 -9.30 -21.16 -20.34
CA THR A 226 -8.81 -20.16 -19.38
C THR A 226 -8.79 -18.76 -19.98
N ASN A 227 -8.33 -18.62 -21.22
CA ASN A 227 -8.36 -17.33 -21.92
C ASN A 227 -9.79 -16.86 -22.21
N GLU A 228 -10.66 -17.72 -22.67
CA GLU A 228 -12.06 -17.38 -22.98
C GLU A 228 -12.81 -16.91 -21.73
N ILE A 229 -12.66 -17.64 -20.61
CA ILE A 229 -13.21 -17.27 -19.31
C ILE A 229 -12.66 -15.91 -18.86
N SER A 230 -11.34 -15.69 -19.01
CA SER A 230 -10.67 -14.43 -18.62
C SER A 230 -11.20 -13.21 -19.39
N PHE A 231 -11.69 -13.41 -20.61
CA PHE A 231 -12.31 -12.36 -21.45
C PHE A 231 -13.83 -12.29 -21.31
N GLY A 232 -14.42 -13.01 -20.34
CA GLY A 232 -15.86 -13.01 -20.12
C GLY A 232 -16.68 -13.65 -21.24
N LYS A 233 -16.06 -14.51 -22.05
CA LYS A 233 -16.80 -15.27 -23.05
C LYS A 233 -17.60 -16.36 -22.37
N ASN A 234 -18.85 -16.48 -22.78
CA ASN A 234 -19.71 -17.58 -22.30
C ASN A 234 -19.21 -18.88 -22.91
N THR A 235 -18.58 -19.73 -22.12
CA THR A 235 -18.00 -21.01 -22.53
C THR A 235 -18.84 -22.17 -22.02
N ASP A 236 -19.05 -23.17 -22.86
CA ASP A 236 -19.70 -24.39 -22.41
C ASP A 236 -18.71 -25.26 -21.63
N LEU A 237 -18.78 -25.17 -20.30
CA LEU A 237 -17.90 -25.88 -19.40
C LEU A 237 -18.55 -27.17 -18.92
N ASN A 238 -17.91 -28.31 -19.21
CA ASN A 238 -18.32 -29.59 -18.67
C ASN A 238 -17.74 -29.81 -17.25
N ILE A 239 -18.20 -29.00 -16.31
CA ILE A 239 -17.78 -29.01 -14.91
C ILE A 239 -18.93 -29.56 -14.07
N LYS A 240 -18.66 -30.58 -13.24
CA LYS A 240 -19.65 -31.22 -12.37
C LYS A 240 -20.12 -30.32 -11.22
N ASP A 241 -19.21 -29.50 -10.69
CA ASP A 241 -19.52 -28.54 -9.63
C ASP A 241 -20.27 -27.33 -10.22
N SER A 242 -21.55 -27.27 -9.94
CA SER A 242 -22.44 -26.22 -10.46
C SER A 242 -22.09 -24.83 -9.91
N MET A 243 -21.57 -24.73 -8.67
CA MET A 243 -21.15 -23.46 -8.07
C MET A 243 -19.90 -22.94 -8.76
N ILE A 244 -18.89 -23.79 -8.95
CA ILE A 244 -17.67 -23.41 -9.65
C ILE A 244 -17.97 -23.06 -11.12
N LYS A 245 -18.83 -23.83 -11.77
CA LYS A 245 -19.28 -23.53 -13.15
C LYS A 245 -19.91 -22.13 -13.24
N LYS A 246 -20.86 -21.82 -12.37
CA LYS A 246 -21.53 -20.51 -12.30
C LYS A 246 -20.52 -19.39 -11.98
N TYR A 247 -19.63 -19.63 -11.02
CA TYR A 247 -18.57 -18.71 -10.65
C TYR A 247 -17.64 -18.39 -11.83
N LEU A 248 -17.15 -19.40 -12.56
CA LEU A 248 -16.31 -19.21 -13.73
C LEU A 248 -17.04 -18.50 -14.89
N GLN A 249 -18.32 -18.76 -15.07
CA GLN A 249 -19.14 -18.11 -16.10
C GLN A 249 -19.46 -16.64 -15.78
N SER A 250 -19.52 -16.28 -14.49
CA SER A 250 -19.74 -14.88 -14.05
C SER A 250 -18.46 -14.02 -14.13
N PHE A 251 -17.32 -14.65 -14.30
CA PHE A 251 -16.02 -13.96 -14.27
C PHE A 251 -15.69 -13.30 -15.62
N SER A 252 -15.96 -12.00 -15.73
CA SER A 252 -15.39 -11.19 -16.79
C SER A 252 -14.12 -10.47 -16.27
N HIS A 253 -13.02 -10.49 -17.05
CA HIS A 253 -11.74 -9.86 -16.69
C HIS A 253 -11.04 -10.44 -15.45
N ILE A 254 -11.01 -11.77 -15.35
CA ILE A 254 -10.41 -12.51 -14.23
C ILE A 254 -9.01 -12.01 -13.84
N THR A 255 -8.16 -11.65 -14.80
CA THR A 255 -6.81 -11.16 -14.49
C THR A 255 -6.83 -9.88 -13.68
N THR A 256 -7.71 -8.94 -14.01
CA THR A 256 -7.84 -7.68 -13.28
C THR A 256 -8.47 -7.91 -11.92
N LYS A 257 -9.53 -8.73 -11.85
CA LYS A 257 -10.20 -9.08 -10.59
C LYS A 257 -9.28 -9.87 -9.68
N ALA A 258 -8.56 -10.87 -10.20
CA ALA A 258 -7.58 -11.63 -9.43
C ALA A 258 -6.46 -10.75 -8.89
N PHE A 259 -5.93 -9.83 -9.69
CA PHE A 259 -4.90 -8.88 -9.26
C PHE A 259 -5.38 -7.98 -8.13
N VAL A 260 -6.56 -7.36 -8.29
CA VAL A 260 -7.18 -6.54 -7.26
C VAL A 260 -7.46 -7.35 -6.02
N LEU A 261 -7.98 -8.57 -6.18
CA LEU A 261 -8.24 -9.48 -5.08
C LEU A 261 -6.94 -9.84 -4.32
N HIS A 262 -5.83 -10.01 -5.04
CA HIS A 262 -4.55 -10.33 -4.41
C HIS A 262 -3.96 -9.16 -3.66
N LEU A 263 -3.99 -7.96 -4.26
CA LEU A 263 -3.61 -6.76 -3.55
C LEU A 263 -4.48 -6.59 -2.30
N TYR A 264 -5.78 -6.80 -2.43
CA TYR A 264 -6.71 -6.72 -1.31
C TYR A 264 -6.46 -7.79 -0.25
N LEU A 265 -6.27 -9.05 -0.64
CA LEU A 265 -5.96 -10.12 0.31
C LEU A 265 -4.63 -9.90 0.99
N ARG A 266 -3.58 -9.54 0.25
CA ARG A 266 -2.29 -9.18 0.83
C ARG A 266 -2.45 -8.07 1.86
N ASP A 267 -3.10 -6.99 1.47
CA ASP A 267 -3.25 -5.81 2.31
C ASP A 267 -4.29 -6.04 3.42
N TYR A 268 -5.29 -6.90 3.19
CA TYR A 268 -6.19 -7.36 4.24
C TYR A 268 -5.46 -8.17 5.32
N PHE A 269 -4.57 -9.07 4.94
CA PHE A 269 -3.75 -9.82 5.90
C PHE A 269 -2.72 -8.94 6.58
N ILE A 270 -2.11 -8.00 5.88
CA ILE A 270 -1.27 -6.97 6.49
C ILE A 270 -2.10 -6.17 7.49
N ALA A 271 -3.32 -5.79 7.14
CA ALA A 271 -4.24 -5.06 8.00
C ALA A 271 -4.64 -5.87 9.24
N LEU A 272 -4.94 -7.16 9.09
CA LEU A 272 -5.24 -8.05 10.21
C LEU A 272 -4.05 -8.19 11.17
N ASN A 273 -2.85 -8.45 10.64
CA ASN A 273 -1.63 -8.58 11.44
C ASN A 273 -1.34 -7.26 12.17
N LEU A 274 -1.44 -6.13 11.47
CA LEU A 274 -1.25 -4.81 12.04
C LEU A 274 -2.23 -4.54 13.20
N LYS A 275 -3.50 -4.91 13.02
CA LYS A 275 -4.53 -4.75 14.06
C LYS A 275 -4.30 -5.67 15.26
N GLU A 276 -3.82 -6.86 15.04
CA GLU A 276 -3.48 -7.79 16.11
C GLU A 276 -2.27 -7.31 16.90
N GLU A 277 -1.21 -6.84 16.24
CA GLU A 277 -0.04 -6.26 16.90
C GLU A 277 -0.41 -5.00 17.70
N GLU A 278 -1.31 -4.15 17.16
CA GLU A 278 -1.86 -2.99 17.87
C GLU A 278 -2.64 -3.42 19.13
N ASN A 279 -3.53 -4.40 18.99
CA ASN A 279 -4.33 -4.90 20.10
C ASN A 279 -3.45 -5.50 21.21
N GLN A 280 -2.46 -6.32 20.85
CA GLN A 280 -1.49 -6.89 21.81
C GLN A 280 -0.73 -5.79 22.56
N LEU A 281 -0.25 -4.76 21.81
CA LEU A 281 0.42 -3.62 22.40
C LEU A 281 -0.48 -2.89 23.41
N PHE A 282 -1.74 -2.65 23.06
CA PHE A 282 -2.68 -1.95 23.93
C PHE A 282 -3.10 -2.82 25.13
N ASP A 283 -3.19 -4.13 24.96
CA ASP A 283 -3.47 -5.06 26.07
C ASP A 283 -2.35 -5.07 27.11
N GLU A 284 -1.08 -5.00 26.66
CA GLU A 284 0.08 -4.82 27.55
C GLU A 284 0.07 -3.43 28.22
N TRP A 285 -0.25 -2.38 27.46
CA TRP A 285 -0.15 -0.99 27.93
C TRP A 285 -1.25 -0.59 28.88
N LYS A 286 -2.49 -1.06 28.66
CA LYS A 286 -3.64 -0.73 29.51
C LYS A 286 -3.48 -1.25 30.95
N ILE A 287 -2.65 -2.26 31.21
CA ILE A 287 -2.37 -2.76 32.54
C ILE A 287 -1.76 -1.65 33.42
N LYS A 288 -1.05 -0.71 32.80
CA LYS A 288 -0.38 0.41 33.48
C LYS A 288 -1.34 1.49 33.97
N TYR A 289 -2.52 1.61 33.36
CA TYR A 289 -3.44 2.71 33.61
C TYR A 289 -4.85 2.24 33.93
N LYS A 290 -5.43 2.80 35.00
CA LYS A 290 -6.85 2.53 35.37
C LYS A 290 -7.81 3.00 34.28
N GLU A 291 -7.51 4.14 33.67
CA GLU A 291 -8.29 4.75 32.58
C GLU A 291 -7.39 4.88 31.36
N PHE A 292 -7.38 3.86 30.52
CA PHE A 292 -6.61 3.86 29.28
C PHE A 292 -7.49 4.33 28.11
N VAL A 293 -7.00 5.29 27.33
CA VAL A 293 -7.63 5.76 26.08
C VAL A 293 -6.90 5.15 24.90
N PRO A 294 -7.48 4.13 24.26
CA PRO A 294 -6.90 3.60 23.02
C PRO A 294 -6.99 4.65 21.91
N ASP A 295 -5.91 4.77 21.20
CA ASP A 295 -5.81 5.54 19.96
C ASP A 295 -5.35 4.62 18.81
N GLY A 296 -4.66 5.12 17.78
CA GLY A 296 -4.06 4.28 16.75
C GLY A 296 -4.69 4.43 15.38
N LEU A 297 -5.03 3.32 14.77
CA LEU A 297 -5.51 3.27 13.39
C LEU A 297 -7.00 3.62 13.29
N ALA A 298 -7.31 4.71 12.61
CA ALA A 298 -8.70 5.12 12.39
C ALA A 298 -9.44 4.08 11.54
N ASN A 299 -8.83 3.64 10.45
CA ASN A 299 -9.27 2.50 9.65
C ASN A 299 -8.05 1.74 9.13
N VAL A 300 -7.89 0.50 9.58
CA VAL A 300 -6.69 -0.28 9.29
C VAL A 300 -6.49 -0.49 7.79
N ASN A 301 -7.54 -0.86 7.07
CA ASN A 301 -7.48 -1.08 5.64
C ASN A 301 -7.09 0.21 4.89
N SER A 302 -7.74 1.32 5.20
CA SER A 302 -7.42 2.61 4.58
C SER A 302 -5.98 3.04 4.86
N TYR A 303 -5.45 2.78 6.07
CA TYR A 303 -4.08 3.09 6.44
C TYR A 303 -3.06 2.25 5.66
N VAL A 304 -3.31 0.95 5.55
CA VAL A 304 -2.41 0.03 4.81
C VAL A 304 -2.29 0.43 3.33
N PHE A 305 -3.38 0.91 2.74
CA PHE A 305 -3.40 1.38 1.36
C PHE A 305 -2.84 2.81 1.16
N ALA A 306 -2.78 3.61 2.21
CA ALA A 306 -2.31 5.00 2.10
C ALA A 306 -0.84 5.07 1.66
N ARG A 307 -0.57 5.99 0.75
CA ARG A 307 0.78 6.36 0.32
C ARG A 307 0.84 7.89 0.12
N PRO A 308 1.63 8.59 0.93
CA PRO A 308 2.39 8.10 2.10
C PRO A 308 1.50 7.72 3.30
N LYS A 309 2.00 6.83 4.17
CA LYS A 309 1.39 6.54 5.47
C LYS A 309 1.61 7.69 6.43
N ILE A 310 0.57 8.19 7.06
CA ILE A 310 0.62 9.36 7.94
C ILE A 310 0.26 8.97 9.38
N THR A 311 1.13 9.31 10.32
CA THR A 311 0.86 9.26 11.76
C THR A 311 0.81 10.68 12.31
N VAL A 312 -0.23 11.00 13.08
CA VAL A 312 -0.36 12.27 13.78
C VAL A 312 -0.09 12.05 15.26
N ILE A 313 0.88 12.79 15.83
CA ILE A 313 1.22 12.72 17.26
C ILE A 313 0.65 13.93 17.99
N LEU A 314 -0.25 13.68 18.94
CA LEU A 314 -0.91 14.66 19.75
C LEU A 314 -0.53 14.50 21.23
N LYS A 315 -1.01 15.41 22.10
CA LYS A 315 -0.70 15.41 23.51
C LYS A 315 -1.50 14.36 24.28
N GLU A 316 -2.80 14.56 24.38
CA GLU A 316 -3.75 13.74 25.14
C GLU A 316 -5.15 13.94 24.56
N VAL A 317 -6.08 13.13 24.99
CA VAL A 317 -7.49 13.29 24.66
C VAL A 317 -8.17 14.22 25.66
N ASN A 318 -8.82 15.28 25.16
CA ASN A 318 -9.66 16.14 25.99
C ASN A 318 -10.99 15.43 26.27
N ALA A 319 -11.04 14.67 27.37
CA ALA A 319 -12.21 13.94 27.83
C ALA A 319 -12.19 13.79 29.35
N LYS A 320 -13.37 13.67 29.95
CA LYS A 320 -13.50 13.43 31.40
C LYS A 320 -13.24 11.98 31.77
N ASN A 321 -13.57 11.06 30.89
CA ASN A 321 -13.45 9.62 31.08
C ASN A 321 -12.79 8.96 29.85
N SER A 322 -12.37 7.72 30.02
CA SER A 322 -11.90 6.91 28.89
C SER A 322 -12.99 6.74 27.82
N PHE A 323 -12.62 6.83 26.55
CA PHE A 323 -13.49 6.55 25.41
C PHE A 323 -12.69 6.04 24.21
N ASP A 324 -13.38 5.41 23.26
CA ASP A 324 -12.76 4.91 22.03
C ASP A 324 -12.58 6.07 21.02
N LEU A 325 -11.36 6.62 20.98
CA LEU A 325 -10.99 7.70 20.06
C LEU A 325 -11.15 7.25 18.61
N MET A 326 -10.81 6.01 18.27
CA MET A 326 -10.89 5.53 16.89
C MET A 326 -12.34 5.37 16.43
N ASN A 327 -13.24 4.94 17.31
CA ASN A 327 -14.67 4.93 17.00
C ASN A 327 -15.22 6.34 16.79
N PHE A 328 -14.76 7.31 17.59
CA PHE A 328 -15.10 8.72 17.41
C PHE A 328 -14.65 9.26 16.04
N LEU A 329 -13.42 8.95 15.61
CA LEU A 329 -12.91 9.36 14.29
C LEU A 329 -13.68 8.69 13.15
N ARG A 330 -14.00 7.42 13.28
CA ARG A 330 -14.83 6.68 12.28
C ARG A 330 -16.23 7.29 12.13
N LYS A 331 -16.75 7.90 13.17
CA LYS A 331 -18.05 8.62 13.12
C LYS A 331 -17.96 10.05 12.59
N GLY A 332 -16.76 10.54 12.25
CA GLY A 332 -16.55 11.87 11.67
C GLY A 332 -16.18 12.93 12.69
N ALA A 333 -15.74 12.51 13.88
CA ALA A 333 -15.17 13.38 14.93
C ALA A 333 -16.07 14.56 15.34
N GLU A 334 -17.37 14.48 15.12
CA GLU A 334 -18.39 15.49 15.45
C GLU A 334 -18.00 16.94 15.06
N GLY A 335 -17.17 17.10 14.01
CA GLY A 335 -16.76 18.39 13.48
C GLY A 335 -15.77 19.19 14.35
N GLY A 336 -15.07 18.55 15.26
CA GLY A 336 -14.07 19.20 16.12
C GLY A 336 -12.94 19.88 15.33
N LYS A 337 -12.50 21.09 15.74
CA LYS A 337 -11.50 21.91 15.05
C LYS A 337 -10.19 21.14 14.78
N THR A 338 -9.71 20.37 15.75
CA THR A 338 -8.53 19.50 15.61
C THR A 338 -8.66 18.60 14.39
N TRP A 339 -9.75 17.87 14.30
CA TRP A 339 -9.97 16.85 13.28
C TRP A 339 -10.29 17.44 11.91
N ASN A 340 -11.00 18.57 11.88
CA ASN A 340 -11.23 19.32 10.64
C ASN A 340 -9.92 19.83 10.03
N ASN A 341 -8.98 20.32 10.84
CA ASN A 341 -7.69 20.78 10.34
C ASN A 341 -6.80 19.60 9.89
N ILE A 342 -6.76 18.51 10.66
CA ILE A 342 -6.06 17.29 10.24
C ILE A 342 -6.65 16.75 8.93
N SER A 343 -7.97 16.73 8.80
CA SER A 343 -8.64 16.30 7.55
C SER A 343 -8.22 17.16 6.35
N ARG A 344 -8.08 18.47 6.51
CA ARG A 344 -7.58 19.36 5.44
C ARG A 344 -6.15 19.05 5.05
N TRP A 345 -5.29 18.79 6.03
CA TRP A 345 -3.89 18.41 5.76
C TRP A 345 -3.83 17.09 4.99
N VAL A 346 -4.56 16.08 5.44
CA VAL A 346 -4.63 14.77 4.79
C VAL A 346 -5.23 14.86 3.38
N ALA A 347 -6.27 15.69 3.20
CA ALA A 347 -6.87 15.93 1.89
C ALA A 347 -5.87 16.49 0.87
N ASN A 348 -5.01 17.41 1.29
CA ASN A 348 -3.95 17.93 0.43
C ASN A 348 -2.84 16.89 0.19
N ILE A 349 -2.35 16.24 1.25
CA ILE A 349 -1.19 15.33 1.17
C ILE A 349 -1.52 14.06 0.37
N LEU A 350 -2.69 13.45 0.60
CA LEU A 350 -3.06 12.15 0.00
C LEU A 350 -3.95 12.28 -1.24
N TYR A 351 -4.72 13.37 -1.38
CA TYR A 351 -5.74 13.51 -2.42
C TYR A 351 -5.56 14.75 -3.28
N ASP A 352 -4.43 15.45 -3.13
CA ASP A 352 -4.04 16.61 -3.94
C ASP A 352 -5.07 17.77 -3.92
N LYS A 353 -5.80 17.92 -2.81
CA LYS A 353 -6.85 18.92 -2.66
C LYS A 353 -6.27 20.29 -2.29
N ASP A 354 -6.68 21.33 -3.01
CA ASP A 354 -6.35 22.71 -2.66
C ASP A 354 -7.23 23.25 -1.54
N TYR A 355 -6.80 24.37 -0.92
CA TYR A 355 -7.52 24.93 0.22
C TYR A 355 -8.98 25.29 -0.12
N HIS A 356 -9.26 25.83 -1.31
CA HIS A 356 -10.61 26.21 -1.72
C HIS A 356 -11.58 25.01 -1.83
N GLU A 357 -11.06 23.81 -2.12
CA GLU A 357 -11.84 22.57 -2.19
C GLU A 357 -12.16 22.00 -0.79
N VAL A 358 -11.38 22.38 0.23
CA VAL A 358 -11.49 21.87 1.61
C VAL A 358 -11.74 22.97 2.64
N ASP A 359 -12.03 24.19 2.21
CA ASP A 359 -12.40 25.28 3.11
C ASP A 359 -13.64 24.93 3.95
N TYR A 360 -14.62 24.32 3.31
CA TYR A 360 -15.73 23.63 3.96
C TYR A 360 -15.63 22.13 3.72
N ILE A 361 -15.61 21.34 4.80
CA ILE A 361 -15.65 19.88 4.77
C ILE A 361 -16.78 19.38 5.65
N GLY A 362 -17.63 18.54 5.07
CA GLY A 362 -18.74 17.89 5.77
C GLY A 362 -18.31 16.60 6.47
N GLU A 363 -19.23 15.99 7.19
CA GLU A 363 -18.99 14.75 7.94
C GLU A 363 -18.45 13.60 7.05
N LYS A 364 -18.97 13.47 5.83
CA LYS A 364 -18.57 12.44 4.88
C LYS A 364 -17.10 12.62 4.45
N GLU A 365 -16.70 13.84 4.16
CA GLU A 365 -15.33 14.18 3.79
C GLU A 365 -14.38 14.00 4.98
N ILE A 366 -14.78 14.40 6.19
CA ILE A 366 -14.00 14.19 7.42
C ILE A 366 -13.74 12.68 7.63
N LYS A 367 -14.78 11.85 7.55
CA LYS A 367 -14.63 10.38 7.62
C LYS A 367 -13.66 9.86 6.58
N LYS A 368 -13.77 10.31 5.33
CA LYS A 368 -12.89 9.92 4.23
C LYS A 368 -11.43 10.26 4.50
N TYR A 369 -11.17 11.51 4.95
CA TYR A 369 -9.81 12.00 5.13
C TYR A 369 -9.15 11.54 6.43
N LEU A 370 -9.93 11.21 7.47
CA LEU A 370 -9.40 10.63 8.71
C LEU A 370 -9.21 9.10 8.63
N ALA A 371 -9.87 8.42 7.72
CA ALA A 371 -9.74 6.96 7.60
C ALA A 371 -8.29 6.48 7.37
N PRO A 372 -7.47 7.11 6.49
CA PRO A 372 -6.15 6.62 6.15
C PRO A 372 -5.02 7.06 7.08
N ILE A 373 -5.31 7.53 8.29
CA ILE A 373 -4.27 7.94 9.24
C ILE A 373 -4.23 7.08 10.48
N SER A 374 -3.10 7.12 11.18
CA SER A 374 -2.99 6.71 12.57
C SER A 374 -2.77 7.92 13.48
N VAL A 375 -3.19 7.78 14.73
CA VAL A 375 -3.05 8.80 15.76
C VAL A 375 -2.34 8.21 16.96
N ILE A 376 -1.38 8.94 17.53
CA ILE A 376 -0.68 8.59 18.76
C ILE A 376 -0.78 9.77 19.72
N ASN A 377 -1.43 9.58 20.86
CA ASN A 377 -1.34 10.52 21.97
C ASN A 377 -0.16 10.15 22.86
N LEU A 378 0.66 11.12 23.24
CA LEU A 378 1.80 10.90 24.12
C LEU A 378 1.39 10.52 25.56
N LYS A 379 0.18 10.94 25.97
CA LYS A 379 -0.46 10.53 27.23
C LYS A 379 -1.71 9.70 26.90
N LYS A 380 -1.80 8.48 27.40
CA LYS A 380 -2.87 7.52 27.13
C LYS A 380 -3.99 7.54 28.16
N THR A 381 -4.09 8.59 28.95
CA THR A 381 -5.19 8.81 29.90
C THR A 381 -5.96 10.06 29.55
N PRO A 382 -7.25 10.16 29.94
CA PRO A 382 -8.02 11.37 29.75
C PRO A 382 -7.33 12.60 30.34
N GLY A 383 -7.47 13.73 29.67
CA GLY A 383 -6.92 15.01 30.09
C GLY A 383 -7.94 16.13 30.02
N GLY A 384 -7.54 17.32 30.43
CA GLY A 384 -8.37 18.51 30.41
C GLY A 384 -8.28 19.32 29.12
N GLY A 385 -8.96 20.45 29.08
CA GLY A 385 -8.91 21.38 27.93
C GLY A 385 -7.55 22.06 27.73
N THR A 386 -6.62 21.96 28.70
CA THR A 386 -5.27 22.52 28.63
C THR A 386 -4.25 21.49 29.10
N ALA A 387 -3.42 21.01 28.19
CA ALA A 387 -2.36 20.05 28.48
C ALA A 387 -1.01 20.77 28.67
N HIS A 388 -0.39 20.59 29.83
CA HIS A 388 0.94 21.14 30.14
C HIS A 388 2.05 20.28 29.54
N ASN A 389 2.97 20.89 28.79
CA ASN A 389 4.06 20.17 28.12
C ASN A 389 4.93 19.36 29.10
N SER A 390 5.16 19.86 30.30
CA SER A 390 5.92 19.14 31.34
C SER A 390 5.24 17.87 31.83
N GLU A 391 3.91 17.86 31.89
CA GLU A 391 3.13 16.67 32.22
C GLU A 391 3.17 15.67 31.06
N ILE A 392 2.91 16.12 29.84
CA ILE A 392 2.99 15.27 28.64
C ILE A 392 4.37 14.64 28.49
N ALA A 393 5.45 15.41 28.73
CA ALA A 393 6.82 14.87 28.69
C ALA A 393 7.07 13.79 29.74
N LYS A 394 6.49 13.90 30.95
CA LYS A 394 6.59 12.83 31.97
C LYS A 394 5.91 11.52 31.50
N PHE A 395 4.71 11.62 30.93
CA PHE A 395 4.02 10.46 30.37
C PHE A 395 4.78 9.89 29.17
N ALA A 396 5.25 10.72 28.25
CA ALA A 396 6.04 10.30 27.10
C ALA A 396 7.28 9.51 27.51
N LYS A 397 8.05 10.01 28.51
CA LYS A 397 9.22 9.31 29.06
C LYS A 397 8.86 7.98 29.70
N SER A 398 7.78 7.98 30.51
CA SER A 398 7.30 6.77 31.18
C SER A 398 6.83 5.69 30.21
N ASP A 399 6.29 6.09 29.07
CA ASP A 399 5.70 5.19 28.07
C ASP A 399 6.56 5.06 26.79
N LYS A 400 7.78 5.53 26.84
CA LYS A 400 8.71 5.62 25.73
C LYS A 400 8.76 4.34 24.88
N GLU A 401 8.95 3.19 25.50
CA GLU A 401 9.09 1.93 24.76
C GLU A 401 7.76 1.49 24.11
N PHE A 402 6.64 1.75 24.75
CA PHE A 402 5.32 1.50 24.16
C PHE A 402 5.08 2.42 22.95
N ILE A 403 5.40 3.71 23.06
CA ILE A 403 5.26 4.67 21.96
C ILE A 403 6.19 4.29 20.79
N LYS A 404 7.45 3.93 21.06
CA LYS A 404 8.37 3.42 20.05
C LYS A 404 7.83 2.18 19.33
N LYS A 405 7.28 1.22 20.11
CA LYS A 405 6.68 -0.01 19.58
C LYS A 405 5.46 0.33 18.71
N GLN A 406 4.62 1.28 19.12
CA GLN A 406 3.46 1.75 18.37
C GLN A 406 3.86 2.39 17.03
N VAL A 407 4.84 3.31 17.03
CA VAL A 407 5.39 3.92 15.80
C VAL A 407 6.00 2.86 14.87
N LYS A 408 6.65 1.85 15.43
CA LYS A 408 7.25 0.75 14.65
C LYS A 408 6.19 -0.14 14.01
N ILE A 409 5.10 -0.43 14.73
CA ILE A 409 3.97 -1.22 14.20
C ILE A 409 3.34 -0.49 13.01
N TYR A 410 3.09 0.81 13.13
CA TYR A 410 2.46 1.58 12.04
C TYR A 410 3.40 1.86 10.87
N ASP A 411 4.69 1.95 11.12
CA ASP A 411 5.73 2.22 10.13
C ASP A 411 5.36 3.37 9.16
N PRO A 412 5.09 4.60 9.69
CA PRO A 412 4.65 5.72 8.87
C PRO A 412 5.80 6.29 8.02
N ASP A 413 5.43 6.85 6.87
CA ASP A 413 6.35 7.64 6.03
C ASP A 413 6.49 9.08 6.56
N ILE A 414 5.37 9.59 7.13
CA ILE A 414 5.27 10.95 7.68
C ILE A 414 4.72 10.90 9.11
N ILE A 415 5.39 11.60 10.01
CA ILE A 415 4.95 11.81 11.39
C ILE A 415 4.69 13.31 11.59
N ILE A 416 3.44 13.68 11.83
CA ILE A 416 3.05 15.08 12.07
C ILE A 416 2.86 15.29 13.58
N CYS A 417 3.77 16.00 14.21
CA CYS A 417 3.73 16.31 15.64
C CYS A 417 2.97 17.63 15.88
N GLY A 418 1.70 17.54 16.24
CA GLY A 418 0.83 18.67 16.54
C GLY A 418 1.04 19.24 17.94
N GLY A 419 1.99 20.17 18.12
CA GLY A 419 2.39 20.75 19.41
C GLY A 419 3.15 19.78 20.31
N THR A 420 3.74 18.74 19.76
CA THR A 420 4.42 17.65 20.48
C THR A 420 5.84 17.37 19.96
N GLY A 421 6.28 18.10 18.93
CA GLY A 421 7.51 17.77 18.19
C GLY A 421 8.76 17.66 19.06
N ASP A 422 9.03 18.65 19.91
CA ASP A 422 10.21 18.63 20.77
C ASP A 422 10.18 17.49 21.79
N ILE A 423 9.01 17.23 22.39
CA ILE A 423 8.82 16.09 23.30
C ILE A 423 9.05 14.77 22.58
N PHE A 424 8.49 14.64 21.36
CA PHE A 424 8.64 13.40 20.60
C PHE A 424 10.08 13.11 20.23
N ILE A 425 10.83 14.08 19.68
CA ILE A 425 12.21 13.81 19.29
C ILE A 425 13.14 13.64 20.47
N GLN A 426 12.97 14.41 21.56
CA GLN A 426 13.85 14.34 22.72
C GLN A 426 13.52 13.13 23.61
N ASP A 427 12.26 12.96 23.98
CA ASP A 427 11.87 11.99 25.00
C ASP A 427 11.60 10.59 24.42
N ILE A 428 11.22 10.49 23.13
CA ILE A 428 10.96 9.21 22.47
C ILE A 428 12.13 8.76 21.59
N LEU A 429 12.67 9.65 20.75
CA LEU A 429 13.69 9.29 19.77
C LEU A 429 15.14 9.50 20.26
N ASP A 430 15.33 10.12 21.41
CA ASP A 430 16.65 10.47 21.98
C ASP A 430 17.46 11.41 21.04
N LEU A 431 16.79 12.31 20.36
CA LEU A 431 17.42 13.28 19.43
C LEU A 431 17.42 14.68 20.04
N ASN A 432 18.36 15.52 19.59
CA ASN A 432 18.44 16.92 20.01
C ASN A 432 17.49 17.79 19.17
N THR A 433 16.93 18.86 19.77
CA THR A 433 16.12 19.86 19.04
C THR A 433 16.90 20.63 17.98
N SER A 434 18.21 20.68 18.06
CA SER A 434 19.07 21.21 16.98
C SER A 434 19.00 20.42 15.67
N ASN A 435 18.43 19.22 15.68
CA ASN A 435 18.22 18.42 14.47
C ASN A 435 17.08 18.94 13.59
N TRP A 436 16.24 19.86 14.08
CA TRP A 436 15.19 20.44 13.27
C TRP A 436 15.75 21.31 12.14
N THR A 437 15.30 21.06 10.90
CA THR A 437 15.43 22.00 9.80
C THR A 437 14.27 22.99 9.92
N TYR A 438 14.60 24.24 10.25
CA TYR A 438 13.63 25.32 10.41
C TYR A 438 13.19 25.86 9.04
N VAL A 439 11.90 25.99 8.84
CA VAL A 439 11.31 26.56 7.62
C VAL A 439 10.52 27.82 7.94
N SER A 440 9.71 27.79 8.99
CA SER A 440 8.92 28.94 9.47
C SER A 440 8.53 28.76 10.93
N ASP A 441 7.93 29.78 11.53
CA ASP A 441 7.38 29.69 12.91
C ASP A 441 6.35 28.57 13.06
N TYR A 442 5.73 28.16 11.98
CA TYR A 442 4.68 27.13 11.94
C TYR A 442 5.18 25.74 11.60
N PHE A 443 6.39 25.64 11.02
CA PHE A 443 6.81 24.42 10.39
C PHE A 443 8.34 24.24 10.51
N SER A 444 8.73 23.12 11.10
CA SER A 444 10.07 22.57 11.04
C SER A 444 9.99 21.09 10.76
N TYR A 445 11.01 20.53 10.16
CA TYR A 445 11.05 19.10 9.88
C TYR A 445 12.44 18.51 10.13
N LEU A 446 12.48 17.18 10.23
CA LEU A 446 13.71 16.42 10.17
C LEU A 446 13.46 15.11 9.41
N ILE A 447 14.49 14.60 8.75
CA ILE A 447 14.48 13.29 8.11
C ILE A 447 15.24 12.33 9.02
N TYR A 448 14.53 11.32 9.51
CA TYR A 448 15.08 10.30 10.40
C TYR A 448 14.70 8.91 9.92
N LYS A 449 15.70 8.06 9.59
CA LYS A 449 15.50 6.69 9.07
C LYS A 449 14.47 6.64 7.92
N ASN A 450 14.65 7.52 6.94
CA ASN A 450 13.78 7.69 5.76
C ASN A 450 12.34 8.17 6.04
N LYS A 451 12.03 8.56 7.28
CA LYS A 451 10.74 9.15 7.67
C LYS A 451 10.85 10.66 7.73
N ILE A 452 9.80 11.35 7.31
CA ILE A 452 9.67 12.81 7.50
C ILE A 452 8.98 13.03 8.83
N ILE A 453 9.66 13.68 9.77
CA ILE A 453 9.06 14.09 11.05
C ILE A 453 8.85 15.59 10.99
N VAL A 454 7.62 16.01 11.22
CA VAL A 454 7.18 17.41 11.14
C VAL A 454 6.83 17.92 12.52
N ARG A 455 7.35 19.10 12.87
CA ARG A 455 6.97 19.88 14.04
C ARG A 455 6.07 21.01 13.59
N THR A 456 4.88 21.08 14.17
CA THR A 456 3.91 22.16 13.92
C THR A 456 3.12 22.51 15.17
N TYR A 457 2.32 23.57 15.10
CA TYR A 457 1.37 23.89 16.16
C TYR A 457 0.28 22.84 16.30
N HIS A 458 -0.34 22.80 17.48
CA HIS A 458 -1.50 21.92 17.69
C HIS A 458 -2.60 22.30 16.68
N PRO A 459 -3.30 21.32 16.08
CA PRO A 459 -4.35 21.59 15.08
C PRO A 459 -5.48 22.48 15.59
N ASP A 460 -5.73 22.52 16.91
CA ASP A 460 -6.71 23.41 17.56
C ASP A 460 -6.12 24.74 18.05
N SER A 461 -4.92 25.10 17.63
CA SER A 461 -4.31 26.39 17.97
C SER A 461 -5.15 27.56 17.47
N ARG A 462 -4.90 28.78 18.01
CA ARG A 462 -5.64 30.02 17.63
C ARG A 462 -5.32 30.52 16.22
N ILE A 463 -4.48 29.77 15.48
CA ILE A 463 -4.13 30.06 14.09
C ILE A 463 -5.32 29.78 13.18
N SER A 464 -5.49 30.58 12.12
CA SER A 464 -6.57 30.36 11.15
C SER A 464 -6.42 29.01 10.42
N LYS A 465 -7.54 28.39 10.05
CA LYS A 465 -7.53 27.13 9.29
C LYS A 465 -6.77 27.25 7.97
N LYS A 466 -6.83 28.43 7.32
CA LYS A 466 -6.13 28.72 6.07
C LYS A 466 -4.61 28.80 6.26
N ASP A 467 -4.18 29.46 7.35
CA ASP A 467 -2.75 29.59 7.64
C ASP A 467 -2.16 28.24 8.08
N LEU A 468 -2.89 27.46 8.90
CA LEU A 468 -2.49 26.08 9.21
C LEU A 468 -2.37 25.21 7.94
N PHE A 469 -3.32 25.33 7.02
CA PHE A 469 -3.24 24.57 5.75
C PHE A 469 -2.00 25.00 4.95
N LYS A 470 -1.80 26.30 4.74
CA LYS A 470 -0.67 26.82 3.95
C LYS A 470 0.69 26.50 4.57
N ASN A 471 0.78 26.57 5.90
CA ASN A 471 2.06 26.42 6.59
C ASN A 471 2.34 25.00 7.09
N VAL A 472 1.42 24.05 6.91
CA VAL A 472 1.62 22.65 7.30
C VAL A 472 1.45 21.72 6.10
N ALA A 473 0.29 21.73 5.44
CA ALA A 473 0.00 20.78 4.38
C ALA A 473 0.87 21.03 3.14
N LEU A 474 0.95 22.28 2.66
CA LEU A 474 1.75 22.59 1.47
C LEU A 474 3.24 22.29 1.64
N PRO A 475 3.94 22.69 2.74
CA PRO A 475 5.33 22.33 2.94
C PRO A 475 5.58 20.82 3.02
N ILE A 476 4.66 20.03 3.60
CA ILE A 476 4.78 18.57 3.60
C ILE A 476 4.72 18.04 2.17
N ARG A 477 3.78 18.54 1.38
CA ARG A 477 3.64 18.16 -0.03
C ARG A 477 4.89 18.54 -0.84
N ASP A 478 5.45 19.74 -0.62
CA ASP A 478 6.68 20.18 -1.26
C ASP A 478 7.87 19.28 -0.88
N LEU A 479 7.99 18.87 0.38
CA LEU A 479 9.00 17.91 0.82
C LEU A 479 8.85 16.54 0.15
N LEU A 480 7.61 16.07 -0.04
CA LEU A 480 7.34 14.82 -0.77
C LEU A 480 7.68 14.94 -2.25
N ASN A 481 7.44 16.12 -2.83
CA ASN A 481 7.72 16.40 -4.23
C ASN A 481 9.23 16.59 -4.53
N ASN A 482 10.03 16.93 -3.52
CA ASN A 482 11.49 17.15 -3.64
C ASN A 482 12.33 15.95 -3.13
N LYS A 483 11.70 14.88 -2.68
CA LYS A 483 12.31 13.61 -2.26
C LYS A 483 12.35 12.64 -3.43
#